data_c465ccc6f4493f889e4f1fb1c11e04cf
#
_entry.id   c465ccc6f4493f889e4f1fb1c11e04cf
#
_cell.length_a   1.000
_cell.length_b   1.000
_cell.length_c   1.000
_cell.angle_alpha   90.00
_cell.angle_beta   90.00
_cell.angle_gamma   90.00
#
_symmetry.space_group_name_H-M   'P 1'
#
loop_
_entity.id
_entity.type
_entity.pdbx_description
1 polymer ?
#
loop_
_entity_poly.entity_id
_entity_poly.type
_entity_poly.pdbx_seq_one_letter_code
_entity_poly.pdbx_strand_id
1 'polypeptide(L)'
;MCGIVAWASRNGSIDPGALARATLTLRPRGPDHQQLAVWNPASPPRLLPPDPSARSGERVAIGLGHTRLSIVDLGSRSHQPMLTPDGRHVLVYNGEIYNFRELRADLEARGRRFHTGGDTEVLLAAILEWGPDATRRFNGMWAFALLDTTARTMLLSRDRYGKKPLHYLWDGDDFIAASECKAIFAAVGEDRRHLDPEFVATFLRTGRWRVATGQASAYVGVAVVPPGSTAVYRYDDHSLTFEKNNSLWDFLDVPEESPPAVSRDVGAAVGPRLHADVPAAILLSGGIDSTAIAAHASMLQPPDAPPLQWYTGITEAGNDLDHARQMARALQVPLIEVDVRMRPDTIASLIEEMTACYELPVWLNGNCVAMFQMYRAMAADGIRVVLDGTGGDEVFGGYFRIFGEHVVASLRAEGRPLEAAAFVDDCGRFGHCDTAPLVRQLTLPTPDRPLLVDAQRHCVEHGNLPHWLVMNDVNSMAHSVEARSPLLDYRLAKYMLLPTPAKFREGYNKVLLRESLPTSVPASVRWRRDKQGFHWTSGRFYDVMRDRIEQTIRESSFLRTHHPDDLREFDRQDQVARLRLFAVAELDRVNSLRRST
;
A
#
# COMPACT_ATOMS: atom_id res chain seq x y z
N MET A 1 -11.69 3.04 -3.91
CA MET A 1 -10.89 3.59 -2.78
C MET A 1 -11.17 5.06 -2.59
N CYS A 2 -10.92 5.58 -1.40
CA CYS A 2 -11.44 6.89 -0.99
C CYS A 2 -10.35 7.74 -0.36
N GLY A 3 -10.65 9.01 -0.12
CA GLY A 3 -9.90 9.88 0.76
C GLY A 3 -10.74 10.21 2.00
N ILE A 4 -10.14 10.17 3.18
CA ILE A 4 -10.80 10.51 4.44
C ILE A 4 -10.05 11.61 5.17
N VAL A 5 -10.80 12.45 5.86
CA VAL A 5 -10.32 13.44 6.83
C VAL A 5 -11.19 13.31 8.09
N ALA A 6 -10.56 13.31 9.26
CA ALA A 6 -11.22 13.35 10.54
C ALA A 6 -10.51 14.37 11.43
N TRP A 7 -11.18 15.45 11.82
CA TRP A 7 -10.62 16.59 12.54
C TRP A 7 -11.43 16.87 13.80
N ALA A 8 -10.77 16.88 14.94
CA ALA A 8 -11.33 17.33 16.22
C ALA A 8 -10.52 18.51 16.75
N SER A 9 -11.19 19.57 17.18
CA SER A 9 -10.56 20.75 17.79
C SER A 9 -11.06 20.93 19.22
N ARG A 10 -10.11 21.07 20.15
CA ARG A 10 -10.38 21.27 21.58
C ARG A 10 -11.25 22.49 21.84
N ASN A 11 -10.99 23.54 21.09
CA ASN A 11 -11.66 24.83 21.27
C ASN A 11 -12.90 24.99 20.39
N GLY A 12 -13.31 23.92 19.67
CA GLY A 12 -14.42 23.97 18.73
C GLY A 12 -14.18 24.99 17.62
N SER A 13 -12.95 25.11 17.11
CA SER A 13 -12.51 26.18 16.24
C SER A 13 -12.44 25.81 14.76
N ILE A 14 -12.89 24.61 14.38
CA ILE A 14 -12.84 24.15 12.98
C ILE A 14 -13.73 25.01 12.09
N ASP A 15 -13.13 25.62 11.07
CA ASP A 15 -13.85 26.26 9.97
C ASP A 15 -14.30 25.21 8.95
N PRO A 16 -15.60 25.07 8.66
CA PRO A 16 -16.09 24.14 7.64
C PRO A 16 -15.45 24.35 6.27
N GLY A 17 -15.10 25.60 5.90
CA GLY A 17 -14.37 25.90 4.67
C GLY A 17 -12.95 25.33 4.67
N ALA A 18 -12.24 25.35 5.81
CA ALA A 18 -10.93 24.70 5.95
C ALA A 18 -11.04 23.17 5.85
N LEU A 19 -12.07 22.58 6.48
CA LEU A 19 -12.36 21.14 6.35
C LEU A 19 -12.67 20.78 4.88
N ALA A 20 -13.40 21.63 4.16
CA ALA A 20 -13.68 21.43 2.74
C ALA A 20 -12.39 21.49 1.91
N ARG A 21 -11.53 22.49 2.12
CA ARG A 21 -10.20 22.56 1.45
C ARG A 21 -9.38 21.30 1.70
N ALA A 22 -9.25 20.88 2.96
CA ALA A 22 -8.54 19.65 3.34
C ALA A 22 -9.10 18.41 2.61
N THR A 23 -10.43 18.26 2.61
CA THR A 23 -11.09 17.12 1.96
C THR A 23 -10.86 17.13 0.44
N LEU A 24 -10.98 18.29 -0.20
CA LEU A 24 -10.83 18.41 -1.66
C LEU A 24 -9.40 18.15 -2.16
N THR A 25 -8.35 18.28 -1.31
CA THR A 25 -6.99 17.84 -1.69
C THR A 25 -6.94 16.35 -2.00
N LEU A 26 -7.86 15.56 -1.45
CA LEU A 26 -7.96 14.11 -1.63
C LEU A 26 -8.82 13.69 -2.84
N ARG A 27 -9.32 14.65 -3.64
CA ARG A 27 -10.17 14.37 -4.82
C ARG A 27 -9.55 13.37 -5.81
N PRO A 28 -8.23 13.35 -6.07
CA PRO A 28 -7.63 12.32 -6.93
C PRO A 28 -7.88 10.89 -6.43
N ARG A 29 -8.03 10.68 -5.11
CA ARG A 29 -8.36 9.38 -4.52
C ARG A 29 -9.81 8.98 -4.77
N GLY A 30 -10.74 9.95 -4.78
CA GLY A 30 -12.17 9.71 -4.92
C GLY A 30 -12.88 10.84 -5.67
N PRO A 31 -12.90 10.77 -7.02
CA PRO A 31 -13.45 11.86 -7.83
C PRO A 31 -14.98 11.85 -7.93
N ASP A 32 -15.65 10.72 -7.57
CA ASP A 32 -17.05 10.49 -7.93
C ASP A 32 -18.04 11.21 -7.00
N HIS A 33 -17.71 11.38 -5.72
CA HIS A 33 -18.53 12.12 -4.77
C HIS A 33 -17.70 12.68 -3.61
N GLN A 34 -18.02 13.87 -3.12
CA GLN A 34 -17.38 14.51 -1.98
C GLN A 34 -18.43 15.05 -1.01
N GLN A 35 -18.25 14.84 0.30
CA GLN A 35 -19.17 15.29 1.33
C GLN A 35 -18.46 15.49 2.67
N LEU A 36 -19.00 16.36 3.51
CA LEU A 36 -18.56 16.61 4.88
C LEU A 36 -19.67 16.22 5.87
N ALA A 37 -19.26 15.88 7.08
CA ALA A 37 -20.12 15.87 8.26
C ALA A 37 -19.48 16.75 9.33
N VAL A 38 -20.30 17.54 10.03
CA VAL A 38 -19.84 18.40 11.13
C VAL A 38 -20.68 18.14 12.37
N TRP A 39 -20.03 18.29 13.54
CA TRP A 39 -20.68 18.06 14.81
C TRP A 39 -20.20 19.02 15.90
N ASN A 40 -21.13 19.39 16.77
CA ASN A 40 -20.91 20.10 18.04
C ASN A 40 -21.62 19.35 19.18
N PRO A 41 -21.09 19.36 20.41
CA PRO A 41 -21.66 18.61 21.55
C PRO A 41 -23.14 18.90 21.86
N ALA A 42 -23.64 20.06 21.48
CA ALA A 42 -25.03 20.49 21.74
C ALA A 42 -26.02 20.23 20.59
N SER A 43 -25.58 19.61 19.48
CA SER A 43 -26.42 19.40 18.30
C SER A 43 -26.15 18.06 17.62
N PRO A 44 -27.12 17.49 16.89
CA PRO A 44 -26.85 16.30 16.09
C PRO A 44 -25.86 16.62 14.95
N PRO A 45 -25.14 15.61 14.42
CA PRO A 45 -24.26 15.78 13.28
C PRO A 45 -25.06 16.18 12.04
N ARG A 46 -24.44 17.00 11.17
CA ARG A 46 -25.03 17.50 9.93
C ARG A 46 -24.12 17.19 8.75
N LEU A 47 -24.72 16.81 7.63
CA LEU A 47 -24.01 16.67 6.36
C LEU A 47 -23.97 18.03 5.65
N LEU A 48 -22.80 18.35 5.06
CA LEU A 48 -22.56 19.57 4.31
C LEU A 48 -21.92 19.25 2.95
N PRO A 49 -22.18 20.05 1.90
CA PRO A 49 -21.38 20.01 0.70
C PRO A 49 -19.96 20.54 1.00
N PRO A 50 -18.93 20.12 0.28
CA PRO A 50 -17.56 20.62 0.46
C PRO A 50 -17.37 21.97 -0.26
N ASP A 51 -17.85 23.04 0.33
CA ASP A 51 -17.65 24.40 -0.19
C ASP A 51 -16.41 25.05 0.45
N PRO A 52 -15.28 25.17 -0.27
CA PRO A 52 -14.06 25.78 0.27
C PRO A 52 -14.17 27.30 0.46
N SER A 53 -15.17 27.94 -0.13
CA SER A 53 -15.45 29.40 -0.02
C SER A 53 -16.39 29.73 1.12
N ALA A 54 -17.01 28.71 1.77
CA ALA A 54 -17.94 28.92 2.86
C ALA A 54 -17.28 29.68 4.03
N ARG A 55 -17.62 30.98 4.16
CA ARG A 55 -17.23 31.83 5.30
C ARG A 55 -18.45 32.07 6.18
N SER A 56 -18.95 30.97 6.77
CA SER A 56 -20.21 31.07 7.55
C SER A 56 -20.04 31.76 8.90
N GLY A 57 -18.81 32.00 9.35
CA GLY A 57 -18.54 32.40 10.74
C GLY A 57 -18.83 31.29 11.76
N GLU A 58 -19.42 30.18 11.30
CA GLU A 58 -19.67 28.99 12.10
C GLU A 58 -18.35 28.30 12.47
N ARG A 59 -18.27 27.77 13.68
CA ARG A 59 -17.17 26.93 14.16
C ARG A 59 -17.75 25.64 14.69
N VAL A 60 -17.04 24.53 14.40
CA VAL A 60 -17.47 23.20 14.84
C VAL A 60 -16.37 22.48 15.62
N ALA A 61 -16.79 21.57 16.48
CA ALA A 61 -15.88 20.83 17.34
C ALA A 61 -15.24 19.65 16.62
N ILE A 62 -16.01 18.95 15.77
CA ILE A 62 -15.53 17.81 14.98
C ILE A 62 -16.02 17.95 13.54
N GLY A 63 -15.12 17.66 12.60
CA GLY A 63 -15.40 17.59 11.18
C GLY A 63 -14.89 16.30 10.56
N LEU A 64 -15.71 15.67 9.73
CA LEU A 64 -15.35 14.49 8.94
C LEU A 64 -15.53 14.81 7.45
N GLY A 65 -14.55 14.48 6.63
CA GLY A 65 -14.58 14.68 5.19
C GLY A 65 -14.31 13.37 4.44
N HIS A 66 -15.00 13.23 3.31
CA HIS A 66 -14.85 12.03 2.47
C HIS A 66 -14.83 12.38 0.99
N THR A 67 -13.93 11.73 0.24
CA THR A 67 -13.92 11.71 -1.22
C THR A 67 -14.07 10.28 -1.69
N ARG A 68 -15.10 9.99 -2.49
CA ARG A 68 -15.49 8.62 -2.87
C ARG A 68 -14.99 8.25 -4.26
N LEU A 69 -14.37 7.08 -4.37
CA LEU A 69 -14.27 6.30 -5.59
C LEU A 69 -15.30 5.17 -5.49
N SER A 70 -16.32 5.22 -6.31
CA SER A 70 -17.42 4.25 -6.30
C SER A 70 -17.02 2.98 -7.03
N ILE A 71 -16.93 1.85 -6.32
CA ILE A 71 -16.51 0.55 -6.85
C ILE A 71 -17.58 -0.51 -6.62
N VAL A 72 -18.11 -0.60 -5.41
CA VAL A 72 -19.22 -1.49 -5.04
C VAL A 72 -20.38 -0.64 -4.57
N ASP A 73 -21.59 -0.98 -5.01
CA ASP A 73 -22.82 -0.22 -4.77
C ASP A 73 -22.68 1.26 -5.19
N LEU A 74 -22.86 1.54 -6.47
CA LEU A 74 -22.67 2.88 -7.05
C LEU A 74 -23.74 3.90 -6.62
N GLY A 75 -24.76 3.46 -5.85
CA GLY A 75 -25.87 4.27 -5.40
C GLY A 75 -25.49 5.34 -4.37
N SER A 76 -26.32 6.39 -4.28
CA SER A 76 -26.12 7.50 -3.35
C SER A 76 -26.29 7.12 -1.88
N ARG A 77 -26.98 6.01 -1.58
CA ARG A 77 -27.12 5.51 -0.19
C ARG A 77 -25.79 5.06 0.42
N SER A 78 -24.81 4.71 -0.42
CA SER A 78 -23.47 4.33 -0.01
C SER A 78 -22.50 5.52 0.05
N HIS A 79 -23.02 6.77 -0.06
CA HIS A 79 -22.20 7.96 0.15
C HIS A 79 -21.73 8.06 1.59
N GLN A 80 -20.58 8.68 1.77
CA GLN A 80 -19.95 8.93 3.07
C GLN A 80 -19.63 10.43 3.20
N PRO A 81 -19.61 10.99 4.43
CA PRO A 81 -19.75 10.33 5.72
C PRO A 81 -21.10 9.62 5.89
N MET A 82 -21.07 8.35 6.39
CA MET A 82 -22.27 7.56 6.60
C MET A 82 -22.75 7.71 8.05
N LEU A 83 -24.03 8.13 8.20
CA LEU A 83 -24.65 8.31 9.50
C LEU A 83 -25.54 7.12 9.84
N THR A 84 -25.56 6.73 11.15
CA THR A 84 -26.64 5.85 11.65
C THR A 84 -27.98 6.61 11.67
N PRO A 85 -29.12 5.90 11.56
CA PRO A 85 -30.46 6.54 11.53
C PRO A 85 -30.76 7.41 12.75
N ASP A 86 -30.18 7.09 13.90
CA ASP A 86 -30.31 7.86 15.15
C ASP A 86 -29.36 9.08 15.21
N GLY A 87 -28.47 9.24 14.20
CA GLY A 87 -27.47 10.32 14.15
C GLY A 87 -26.35 10.18 15.19
N ARG A 88 -26.29 9.06 15.93
CA ARG A 88 -25.26 8.86 16.97
C ARG A 88 -23.87 8.62 16.38
N HIS A 89 -23.78 7.85 15.31
CA HIS A 89 -22.48 7.46 14.73
C HIS A 89 -22.29 8.04 13.35
N VAL A 90 -21.06 8.48 13.07
CA VAL A 90 -20.65 9.01 11.75
C VAL A 90 -19.36 8.34 11.32
N LEU A 91 -19.40 7.65 10.18
CA LEU A 91 -18.28 6.90 9.63
C LEU A 91 -17.71 7.56 8.37
N VAL A 92 -16.38 7.65 8.29
CA VAL A 92 -15.62 7.82 7.05
C VAL A 92 -14.64 6.65 6.90
N TYR A 93 -14.64 6.05 5.72
CA TYR A 93 -13.93 4.81 5.45
C TYR A 93 -13.27 4.82 4.07
N ASN A 94 -12.01 4.40 4.01
CA ASN A 94 -11.23 4.17 2.80
C ASN A 94 -10.76 2.72 2.79
N GLY A 95 -11.33 1.88 1.95
CA GLY A 95 -10.95 0.48 1.89
C GLY A 95 -11.93 -0.41 1.17
N GLU A 96 -11.78 -1.73 1.38
CA GLU A 96 -12.65 -2.79 0.91
C GLU A 96 -12.60 -3.96 1.90
N ILE A 97 -13.76 -4.38 2.42
CA ILE A 97 -13.92 -5.59 3.25
C ILE A 97 -14.42 -6.72 2.38
N TYR A 98 -13.51 -7.56 1.90
CA TYR A 98 -13.81 -8.59 0.90
C TYR A 98 -14.79 -9.66 1.38
N ASN A 99 -14.84 -9.95 2.68
CA ASN A 99 -15.79 -10.90 3.29
C ASN A 99 -17.05 -10.22 3.85
N PHE A 100 -17.44 -9.06 3.28
CA PHE A 100 -18.60 -8.32 3.80
C PHE A 100 -19.92 -9.09 3.66
N ARG A 101 -20.05 -10.00 2.69
CA ARG A 101 -21.26 -10.80 2.50
C ARG A 101 -21.46 -11.82 3.62
N GLU A 102 -20.40 -12.47 4.05
CA GLU A 102 -20.37 -13.39 5.19
C GLU A 102 -20.69 -12.65 6.50
N LEU A 103 -20.03 -11.48 6.69
CA LEU A 103 -20.32 -10.63 7.86
C LEU A 103 -21.75 -10.12 7.85
N ARG A 104 -22.29 -9.74 6.70
CA ARG A 104 -23.69 -9.34 6.54
C ARG A 104 -24.64 -10.45 6.97
N ALA A 105 -24.44 -11.68 6.49
CA ALA A 105 -25.25 -12.82 6.85
C ALA A 105 -25.25 -13.09 8.38
N ASP A 106 -24.08 -13.01 9.02
CA ASP A 106 -23.93 -13.10 10.47
C ASP A 106 -24.71 -12.00 11.22
N LEU A 107 -24.67 -10.77 10.73
CA LEU A 107 -25.33 -9.61 11.33
C LEU A 107 -26.85 -9.68 11.09
N GLU A 108 -27.31 -10.13 9.92
CA GLU A 108 -28.72 -10.35 9.62
C GLU A 108 -29.32 -11.44 10.51
N ALA A 109 -28.59 -12.53 10.76
CA ALA A 109 -28.98 -13.58 11.71
C ALA A 109 -29.12 -13.05 13.16
N ARG A 110 -28.48 -11.91 13.49
CA ARG A 110 -28.60 -11.18 14.76
C ARG A 110 -29.69 -10.09 14.74
N GLY A 111 -30.47 -10.02 13.65
CA GLY A 111 -31.58 -9.07 13.50
C GLY A 111 -31.19 -7.71 12.93
N ARG A 112 -29.96 -7.50 12.47
CA ARG A 112 -29.57 -6.27 11.77
C ARG A 112 -30.22 -6.23 10.39
N ARG A 113 -30.56 -5.03 9.92
CA ARG A 113 -31.10 -4.77 8.57
C ARG A 113 -30.20 -3.83 7.82
N PHE A 114 -30.04 -4.06 6.53
CA PHE A 114 -29.18 -3.28 5.64
C PHE A 114 -29.98 -2.61 4.54
N HIS A 115 -29.52 -1.43 4.13
CA HIS A 115 -30.17 -0.58 3.13
C HIS A 115 -29.29 -0.38 1.89
N THR A 116 -27.99 -0.76 1.96
CA THR A 116 -27.01 -0.66 0.88
C THR A 116 -26.51 -2.03 0.46
N GLY A 117 -25.94 -2.11 -0.75
CA GLY A 117 -25.33 -3.34 -1.27
C GLY A 117 -23.85 -3.49 -0.96
N GLY A 118 -23.21 -2.43 -0.42
CA GLY A 118 -21.77 -2.34 -0.20
C GLY A 118 -21.29 -2.84 1.17
N ASP A 119 -19.99 -2.75 1.36
CA ASP A 119 -19.27 -3.16 2.57
C ASP A 119 -19.27 -2.09 3.69
N THR A 120 -19.44 -0.81 3.34
CA THR A 120 -19.37 0.33 4.29
C THR A 120 -20.40 0.20 5.42
N GLU A 121 -21.66 -0.09 5.09
CA GLU A 121 -22.72 -0.29 6.08
C GLU A 121 -22.47 -1.54 6.93
N VAL A 122 -21.90 -2.60 6.32
CA VAL A 122 -21.52 -3.83 7.02
C VAL A 122 -20.40 -3.57 8.02
N LEU A 123 -19.38 -2.80 7.63
CA LEU A 123 -18.30 -2.39 8.54
C LEU A 123 -18.88 -1.62 9.73
N LEU A 124 -19.74 -0.61 9.49
CA LEU A 124 -20.37 0.17 10.54
C LEU A 124 -21.18 -0.73 11.50
N ALA A 125 -22.05 -1.59 10.95
CA ALA A 125 -22.86 -2.51 11.73
C ALA A 125 -21.99 -3.51 12.54
N ALA A 126 -20.89 -3.97 11.97
CA ALA A 126 -19.96 -4.88 12.64
C ALA A 126 -19.27 -4.22 13.85
N ILE A 127 -18.81 -2.98 13.71
CA ILE A 127 -18.22 -2.22 14.83
C ILE A 127 -19.29 -1.96 15.92
N LEU A 128 -20.51 -1.65 15.53
CA LEU A 128 -21.61 -1.44 16.50
C LEU A 128 -22.04 -2.72 17.22
N GLU A 129 -21.85 -3.88 16.60
CA GLU A 129 -22.21 -5.19 17.21
C GLU A 129 -21.08 -5.75 18.08
N TRP A 130 -19.83 -5.68 17.61
CA TRP A 130 -18.69 -6.37 18.24
C TRP A 130 -17.62 -5.43 18.80
N GLY A 131 -17.84 -4.11 18.73
CA GLY A 131 -16.85 -3.12 19.14
C GLY A 131 -15.59 -3.11 18.25
N PRO A 132 -14.46 -2.57 18.74
CA PRO A 132 -13.20 -2.51 17.99
C PRO A 132 -12.68 -3.89 17.56
N ASP A 133 -13.00 -4.96 18.27
CA ASP A 133 -12.62 -6.34 17.93
C ASP A 133 -13.28 -6.88 16.66
N ALA A 134 -14.31 -6.19 16.14
CA ALA A 134 -14.85 -6.48 14.82
C ALA A 134 -13.76 -6.53 13.73
N THR A 135 -12.72 -5.70 13.86
CA THR A 135 -11.60 -5.65 12.91
C THR A 135 -10.85 -6.98 12.77
N ARG A 136 -10.88 -7.83 13.81
CA ARG A 136 -10.31 -9.20 13.78
C ARG A 136 -11.04 -10.12 12.80
N ARG A 137 -12.33 -9.85 12.51
CA ARG A 137 -13.20 -10.62 11.60
C ARG A 137 -13.07 -10.18 10.14
N PHE A 138 -12.48 -9.00 9.90
CA PHE A 138 -12.39 -8.45 8.55
C PHE A 138 -11.30 -9.12 7.71
N ASN A 139 -11.64 -9.50 6.49
CA ASN A 139 -10.69 -9.81 5.44
C ASN A 139 -10.74 -8.66 4.43
N GLY A 140 -9.72 -7.80 4.45
CA GLY A 140 -9.77 -6.59 3.66
C GLY A 140 -8.53 -5.71 3.79
N MET A 141 -8.68 -4.51 3.29
CA MET A 141 -7.76 -3.41 3.42
C MET A 141 -8.58 -2.18 3.86
N TRP A 142 -8.15 -1.48 4.90
CA TRP A 142 -8.95 -0.38 5.42
C TRP A 142 -8.15 0.69 6.17
N ALA A 143 -8.69 1.89 6.13
CA ALA A 143 -8.49 2.95 7.10
C ALA A 143 -9.83 3.61 7.35
N PHE A 144 -10.25 3.79 8.58
CA PHE A 144 -11.50 4.46 8.91
C PHE A 144 -11.40 5.33 10.14
N ALA A 145 -12.33 6.28 10.25
CA ALA A 145 -12.64 7.01 11.46
C ALA A 145 -14.14 6.97 11.73
N LEU A 146 -14.52 6.54 12.93
CA LEU A 146 -15.90 6.44 13.41
C LEU A 146 -16.10 7.34 14.62
N LEU A 147 -16.91 8.38 14.49
CA LEU A 147 -17.34 9.23 15.58
C LEU A 147 -18.53 8.61 16.29
N ASP A 148 -18.46 8.48 17.63
CA ASP A 148 -19.62 8.27 18.52
C ASP A 148 -19.90 9.61 19.25
N THR A 149 -21.00 10.26 18.88
CA THR A 149 -21.40 11.56 19.42
C THR A 149 -21.84 11.49 20.89
N THR A 150 -22.30 10.33 21.35
CA THR A 150 -22.73 10.11 22.74
C THR A 150 -21.53 9.83 23.64
N ALA A 151 -20.64 8.92 23.23
CA ALA A 151 -19.41 8.63 23.96
C ALA A 151 -18.35 9.72 23.78
N ARG A 152 -18.54 10.66 22.83
CA ARG A 152 -17.60 11.71 22.42
C ARG A 152 -16.22 11.15 22.12
N THR A 153 -16.20 10.05 21.36
CA THR A 153 -14.99 9.36 20.96
C THR A 153 -14.89 9.25 19.45
N MET A 154 -13.68 9.20 18.93
CA MET A 154 -13.39 8.86 17.56
C MET A 154 -12.51 7.61 17.53
N LEU A 155 -13.07 6.51 17.02
CA LEU A 155 -12.33 5.27 16.79
C LEU A 155 -11.69 5.33 15.41
N LEU A 156 -10.37 5.18 15.37
CA LEU A 156 -9.60 5.03 14.15
C LEU A 156 -9.10 3.59 14.03
N SER A 157 -8.99 3.07 12.81
CA SER A 157 -8.39 1.76 12.58
C SER A 157 -7.67 1.71 11.25
N ARG A 158 -6.58 0.93 11.21
CA ARG A 158 -5.80 0.66 10.01
C ARG A 158 -5.58 -0.84 9.86
N ASP A 159 -5.65 -1.34 8.61
CA ASP A 159 -5.56 -2.76 8.29
C ASP A 159 -4.24 -3.41 8.70
N ARG A 160 -4.21 -4.76 8.73
CA ARG A 160 -3.10 -5.61 9.22
C ARG A 160 -1.75 -5.31 8.60
N TYR A 161 -1.73 -5.00 7.31
CA TYR A 161 -0.51 -4.68 6.58
C TYR A 161 -0.25 -3.16 6.49
N GLY A 162 -1.22 -2.33 6.90
CA GLY A 162 -1.20 -0.88 6.69
C GLY A 162 -1.30 -0.51 5.21
N LYS A 163 -2.06 -1.30 4.43
CA LYS A 163 -2.23 -1.08 3.00
C LYS A 163 -2.92 0.25 2.70
N LYS A 164 -3.89 0.65 3.54
CA LYS A 164 -4.51 1.95 3.42
C LYS A 164 -3.79 2.96 4.30
N PRO A 165 -3.43 4.14 3.77
CA PRO A 165 -2.75 5.17 4.55
C PRO A 165 -3.70 5.82 5.55
N LEU A 166 -3.17 6.14 6.74
CA LEU A 166 -3.83 6.93 7.77
C LEU A 166 -2.78 7.69 8.56
N HIS A 167 -2.58 8.96 8.20
CA HIS A 167 -1.68 9.88 8.87
C HIS A 167 -2.45 10.65 9.93
N TYR A 168 -1.75 11.13 10.97
CA TYR A 168 -2.36 12.02 11.95
C TYR A 168 -1.37 13.06 12.46
N LEU A 169 -1.94 14.20 12.87
CA LEU A 169 -1.29 15.24 13.64
C LEU A 169 -2.06 15.40 14.95
N TRP A 170 -1.35 15.50 16.05
CA TRP A 170 -1.92 15.78 17.37
C TRP A 170 -0.98 16.70 18.13
N ASP A 171 -1.39 17.95 18.34
CA ASP A 171 -0.57 19.00 18.96
C ASP A 171 -1.12 19.53 20.30
N GLY A 172 -2.17 18.91 20.83
CA GLY A 172 -2.82 19.29 22.09
C GLY A 172 -4.08 20.17 21.89
N ASP A 173 -4.17 20.93 20.82
CA ASP A 173 -5.36 21.73 20.45
C ASP A 173 -6.17 21.03 19.36
N ASP A 174 -5.51 20.52 18.34
CA ASP A 174 -6.12 19.83 17.21
C ASP A 174 -5.65 18.37 17.14
N PHE A 175 -6.59 17.48 16.85
CA PHE A 175 -6.35 16.13 16.38
C PHE A 175 -6.88 15.99 14.96
N ILE A 176 -6.01 15.70 14.00
CA ILE A 176 -6.40 15.52 12.60
C ILE A 176 -5.86 14.20 12.10
N ALA A 177 -6.72 13.35 11.56
CA ALA A 177 -6.33 12.15 10.83
C ALA A 177 -6.79 12.26 9.38
N ALA A 178 -5.93 11.85 8.42
CA ALA A 178 -6.24 11.91 7.00
C ALA A 178 -5.50 10.82 6.21
N SER A 179 -6.02 10.51 5.03
CA SER A 179 -5.37 9.58 4.10
C SER A 179 -3.99 10.06 3.63
N GLU A 180 -3.80 11.37 3.45
CA GLU A 180 -2.56 11.97 2.94
C GLU A 180 -2.20 13.23 3.73
N CYS A 181 -0.89 13.54 3.86
CA CYS A 181 -0.41 14.66 4.66
C CYS A 181 -0.88 16.02 4.12
N LYS A 182 -1.06 16.15 2.79
CA LYS A 182 -1.56 17.40 2.18
C LYS A 182 -2.92 17.84 2.71
N ALA A 183 -3.76 16.88 3.10
CA ALA A 183 -5.05 17.20 3.72
C ALA A 183 -4.87 17.76 5.14
N ILE A 184 -3.91 17.25 5.90
CA ILE A 184 -3.56 17.77 7.22
C ILE A 184 -3.08 19.23 7.08
N PHE A 185 -2.12 19.49 6.19
CA PHE A 185 -1.59 20.85 6.03
C PHE A 185 -2.59 21.83 5.44
N ALA A 186 -3.48 21.40 4.54
CA ALA A 186 -4.57 22.23 4.07
C ALA A 186 -5.58 22.59 5.17
N ALA A 187 -5.65 21.81 6.26
CA ALA A 187 -6.47 22.11 7.43
C ALA A 187 -5.77 23.09 8.40
N VAL A 188 -4.50 22.81 8.77
CA VAL A 188 -3.79 23.55 9.84
C VAL A 188 -2.87 24.67 9.34
N GLY A 189 -2.66 24.78 8.04
CA GLY A 189 -1.77 25.76 7.40
C GLY A 189 -0.56 25.12 6.74
N GLU A 190 -0.25 25.54 5.52
CA GLU A 190 0.89 25.09 4.73
C GLU A 190 2.24 25.55 5.32
N ASP A 191 2.25 26.58 6.15
CA ASP A 191 3.41 27.07 6.91
C ASP A 191 3.94 26.03 7.91
N ARG A 192 3.11 25.09 8.33
CA ARG A 192 3.48 23.95 9.20
C ARG A 192 4.11 22.77 8.43
N ARG A 193 4.17 22.81 7.12
CA ARG A 193 4.75 21.75 6.26
C ARG A 193 6.28 21.81 6.25
N HIS A 194 6.91 21.25 7.26
CA HIS A 194 8.36 21.14 7.38
C HIS A 194 8.82 19.70 7.31
N LEU A 195 9.86 19.42 6.51
CA LEU A 195 10.47 18.09 6.45
C LEU A 195 11.13 17.76 7.80
N ASP A 196 10.98 16.50 8.20
CA ASP A 196 11.65 15.96 9.39
C ASP A 196 13.12 15.59 9.06
N PRO A 197 14.11 16.26 9.68
CA PRO A 197 15.52 16.00 9.39
C PRO A 197 15.96 14.57 9.72
N GLU A 198 15.40 13.94 10.77
CA GLU A 198 15.74 12.56 11.15
C GLU A 198 15.20 11.55 10.14
N PHE A 199 13.96 11.77 9.68
CA PHE A 199 13.38 10.97 8.59
C PHE A 199 14.23 11.06 7.33
N VAL A 200 14.61 12.28 6.92
CA VAL A 200 15.43 12.52 5.73
C VAL A 200 16.83 11.90 5.89
N ALA A 201 17.51 12.09 7.04
CA ALA A 201 18.82 11.47 7.29
C ALA A 201 18.75 9.93 7.19
N THR A 202 17.67 9.33 7.68
CA THR A 202 17.46 7.88 7.55
C THR A 202 17.25 7.47 6.10
N PHE A 203 16.45 8.22 5.34
CA PHE A 203 16.25 7.95 3.91
C PHE A 203 17.55 8.09 3.11
N LEU A 204 18.32 9.13 3.32
CA LEU A 204 19.62 9.35 2.65
C LEU A 204 20.58 8.18 2.91
N ARG A 205 20.67 7.72 4.16
CA ARG A 205 21.54 6.60 4.55
C ARG A 205 21.08 5.26 3.99
N THR A 206 19.78 4.96 4.04
CA THR A 206 19.25 3.61 3.78
C THR A 206 18.51 3.48 2.44
N GLY A 207 18.06 4.58 1.85
CA GLY A 207 17.13 4.61 0.72
C GLY A 207 15.71 4.13 1.09
N ARG A 208 15.35 4.09 2.38
CA ARG A 208 14.08 3.55 2.86
C ARG A 208 13.28 4.57 3.66
N TRP A 209 11.98 4.55 3.51
CA TRP A 209 11.04 5.32 4.34
C TRP A 209 10.73 4.56 5.64
N ARG A 210 10.75 5.24 6.79
CA ARG A 210 10.37 4.63 8.08
C ARG A 210 8.84 4.67 8.33
N VAL A 211 8.05 4.47 7.30
CA VAL A 211 6.58 4.55 7.40
C VAL A 211 5.89 3.32 8.01
N ALA A 212 6.63 2.22 8.13
CA ALA A 212 6.08 0.96 8.64
C ALA A 212 5.91 0.89 10.16
N THR A 213 6.69 1.66 10.91
CA THR A 213 6.73 1.55 12.37
C THR A 213 5.68 2.40 13.09
N GLY A 214 4.83 3.11 12.33
CA GLY A 214 3.74 3.92 12.90
C GLY A 214 4.17 5.18 13.65
N GLN A 215 5.44 5.60 13.55
CA GLN A 215 5.94 6.71 14.35
C GLN A 215 6.44 7.91 13.56
N ALA A 216 6.67 7.81 12.25
CA ALA A 216 7.22 8.90 11.48
C ALA A 216 6.59 9.03 10.10
N SER A 217 6.24 10.25 9.72
CA SER A 217 6.07 10.67 8.33
C SER A 217 7.31 11.44 7.87
N ALA A 218 7.31 11.94 6.64
CA ALA A 218 8.36 12.84 6.18
C ALA A 218 8.29 14.26 6.80
N TYR A 219 7.28 14.52 7.64
CA TYR A 219 6.98 15.87 8.15
C TYR A 219 6.96 15.92 9.66
N VAL A 220 7.52 16.99 10.21
CA VAL A 220 7.52 17.28 11.65
C VAL A 220 6.09 17.32 12.18
N GLY A 221 5.86 16.62 13.31
CA GLY A 221 4.58 16.60 14.01
C GLY A 221 3.51 15.71 13.38
N VAL A 222 3.74 15.14 12.19
CA VAL A 222 2.83 14.19 11.56
C VAL A 222 3.31 12.77 11.77
N ALA A 223 2.44 11.89 12.26
CA ALA A 223 2.70 10.48 12.44
C ALA A 223 1.75 9.61 11.60
N VAL A 224 1.95 8.31 11.65
CA VAL A 224 1.14 7.31 10.92
C VAL A 224 0.51 6.36 11.90
N VAL A 225 -0.78 6.06 11.77
CA VAL A 225 -1.43 5.00 12.56
C VAL A 225 -0.77 3.65 12.25
N PRO A 226 -0.28 2.91 13.26
CA PRO A 226 0.44 1.65 13.01
C PRO A 226 -0.43 0.61 12.30
N PRO A 227 0.16 -0.25 11.45
CA PRO A 227 -0.55 -1.38 10.85
C PRO A 227 -1.16 -2.31 11.90
N GLY A 228 -2.38 -2.81 11.65
CA GLY A 228 -3.08 -3.73 12.55
C GLY A 228 -3.49 -3.12 13.87
N SER A 229 -3.63 -1.79 13.93
CA SER A 229 -3.98 -1.07 15.16
C SER A 229 -5.32 -0.36 15.06
N THR A 230 -5.93 -0.19 16.23
CA THR A 230 -6.98 0.79 16.49
C THR A 230 -6.44 1.91 17.36
N ALA A 231 -7.01 3.10 17.25
CA ALA A 231 -6.75 4.23 18.13
C ALA A 231 -8.08 4.84 18.56
N VAL A 232 -8.17 5.25 19.83
CA VAL A 232 -9.34 5.95 20.36
C VAL A 232 -8.91 7.34 20.78
N TYR A 233 -9.43 8.34 20.07
CA TYR A 233 -9.35 9.73 20.50
C TYR A 233 -10.60 10.07 21.31
N ARG A 234 -10.42 10.68 22.49
CA ARG A 234 -11.50 11.16 23.37
C ARG A 234 -11.57 12.67 23.33
N TYR A 235 -12.73 13.18 22.97
CA TYR A 235 -12.92 14.62 22.82
C TYR A 235 -12.86 15.39 24.16
N ASP A 236 -13.39 14.80 25.26
CA ASP A 236 -13.53 15.50 26.52
C ASP A 236 -12.19 15.81 27.23
N ASP A 237 -11.21 14.91 27.12
CA ASP A 237 -9.89 15.05 27.75
C ASP A 237 -8.74 15.15 26.73
N HIS A 238 -9.06 15.13 25.43
CA HIS A 238 -8.10 15.14 24.34
C HIS A 238 -7.04 14.03 24.40
N SER A 239 -7.37 12.90 24.98
CA SER A 239 -6.48 11.75 25.03
C SER A 239 -6.53 10.94 23.73
N LEU A 240 -5.38 10.37 23.36
CA LEU A 240 -5.23 9.43 22.25
C LEU A 240 -4.57 8.16 22.77
N THR A 241 -5.25 7.03 22.62
CA THR A 241 -4.74 5.72 23.02
C THR A 241 -4.69 4.78 21.83
N PHE A 242 -3.65 3.94 21.76
CA PHE A 242 -3.46 2.96 20.70
C PHE A 242 -3.55 1.55 21.26
N GLU A 243 -4.16 0.66 20.48
CA GLU A 243 -4.21 -0.77 20.75
C GLU A 243 -3.87 -1.54 19.48
N LYS A 244 -2.89 -2.45 19.57
CA LYS A 244 -2.57 -3.39 18.48
C LYS A 244 -3.42 -4.63 18.64
N ASN A 245 -4.63 -4.61 18.11
CA ASN A 245 -5.64 -5.65 18.30
C ASN A 245 -5.88 -6.53 17.07
N ASN A 246 -5.12 -6.35 16.00
CA ASN A 246 -5.33 -7.04 14.74
C ASN A 246 -4.00 -7.38 14.05
N SER A 247 -3.08 -7.98 14.82
CA SER A 247 -1.79 -8.41 14.30
C SER A 247 -1.94 -9.57 13.32
N LEU A 248 -1.21 -9.52 12.20
CA LEU A 248 -1.15 -10.63 11.26
C LEU A 248 -0.77 -11.97 11.94
N TRP A 249 0.11 -11.90 12.93
CA TRP A 249 0.70 -13.06 13.61
C TRP A 249 -0.27 -13.76 14.55
N ASP A 250 -1.41 -13.14 14.90
CA ASP A 250 -2.46 -13.72 15.73
C ASP A 250 -3.31 -14.75 14.96
N PHE A 251 -3.14 -14.85 13.63
CA PHE A 251 -3.97 -15.65 12.72
C PHE A 251 -3.20 -16.74 11.98
N LEU A 252 -1.95 -17.03 12.38
CA LEU A 252 -1.13 -18.03 11.70
C LEU A 252 -1.43 -19.43 12.25
N ASP A 253 -2.08 -20.24 11.41
CA ASP A 253 -2.21 -21.68 11.62
C ASP A 253 -1.10 -22.44 10.87
N VAL A 254 -0.82 -23.67 11.28
CA VAL A 254 0.12 -24.55 10.56
C VAL A 254 -0.46 -24.85 9.17
N PRO A 255 0.25 -24.53 8.09
CA PRO A 255 -0.26 -24.73 6.75
C PRO A 255 -0.20 -26.21 6.35
N GLU A 256 -1.15 -26.63 5.51
CA GLU A 256 -1.05 -27.87 4.78
C GLU A 256 -0.01 -27.72 3.65
N GLU A 257 1.03 -28.55 3.68
CA GLU A 257 2.12 -28.54 2.70
C GLU A 257 1.74 -29.37 1.46
N SER A 258 0.81 -28.84 0.67
CA SER A 258 0.41 -29.48 -0.58
C SER A 258 0.06 -28.46 -1.68
N PRO A 259 0.41 -28.73 -2.95
CA PRO A 259 0.03 -27.86 -4.06
C PRO A 259 -1.49 -27.63 -4.18
N PRO A 260 -2.38 -28.65 -3.99
CA PRO A 260 -3.83 -28.43 -4.01
C PRO A 260 -4.31 -27.49 -2.91
N ALA A 261 -3.76 -27.55 -1.70
CA ALA A 261 -4.11 -26.63 -0.60
C ALA A 261 -3.74 -25.18 -0.94
N VAL A 262 -2.52 -24.96 -1.46
CA VAL A 262 -2.09 -23.63 -1.90
C VAL A 262 -2.98 -23.10 -3.03
N SER A 263 -3.31 -23.91 -4.03
CA SER A 263 -4.18 -23.52 -5.14
C SER A 263 -5.57 -23.13 -4.64
N ARG A 264 -6.17 -23.91 -3.76
CA ARG A 264 -7.48 -23.61 -3.12
C ARG A 264 -7.43 -22.28 -2.37
N ASP A 265 -6.41 -22.07 -1.55
CA ASP A 265 -6.30 -20.90 -0.69
C ASP A 265 -5.98 -19.62 -1.49
N VAL A 266 -5.15 -19.72 -2.55
CA VAL A 266 -4.94 -18.61 -3.50
C VAL A 266 -6.24 -18.30 -4.24
N GLY A 267 -6.99 -19.31 -4.69
CA GLY A 267 -8.31 -19.11 -5.30
C GLY A 267 -9.30 -18.42 -4.35
N ALA A 268 -9.33 -18.83 -3.07
CA ALA A 268 -10.15 -18.19 -2.04
C ALA A 268 -9.72 -16.74 -1.70
N ALA A 269 -8.46 -16.39 -1.97
CA ALA A 269 -7.98 -15.01 -1.87
C ALA A 269 -8.31 -14.17 -3.10
N VAL A 270 -8.24 -14.75 -4.30
CA VAL A 270 -8.52 -14.04 -5.57
C VAL A 270 -10.02 -13.80 -5.74
N GLY A 271 -10.87 -14.82 -5.54
CA GLY A 271 -12.31 -14.76 -5.85
C GLY A 271 -13.02 -13.52 -5.27
N PRO A 272 -13.00 -13.26 -3.96
CA PRO A 272 -13.67 -12.10 -3.38
C PRO A 272 -13.12 -10.75 -3.90
N ARG A 273 -11.87 -10.70 -4.35
CA ARG A 273 -11.23 -9.48 -4.88
C ARG A 273 -11.55 -9.19 -6.34
N LEU A 274 -12.23 -10.13 -7.03
CA LEU A 274 -12.77 -9.89 -8.38
C LEU A 274 -14.09 -9.09 -8.36
N HIS A 275 -14.74 -9.02 -7.19
CA HIS A 275 -16.04 -8.34 -7.09
C HIS A 275 -15.87 -6.82 -7.22
N ALA A 276 -16.46 -6.26 -8.28
CA ALA A 276 -16.54 -4.82 -8.55
C ALA A 276 -17.73 -4.58 -9.51
N ASP A 277 -18.42 -3.44 -9.31
CA ASP A 277 -19.50 -2.98 -10.20
C ASP A 277 -18.96 -2.04 -11.30
N VAL A 278 -17.63 -1.97 -11.45
CA VAL A 278 -16.89 -1.09 -12.37
C VAL A 278 -15.83 -1.90 -13.12
N PRO A 279 -15.27 -1.38 -14.23
CA PRO A 279 -14.23 -2.06 -14.99
C PRO A 279 -13.01 -2.41 -14.13
N ALA A 280 -12.56 -3.67 -14.24
CA ALA A 280 -11.43 -4.20 -13.50
C ALA A 280 -10.36 -4.79 -14.44
N ALA A 281 -9.12 -4.80 -13.99
CA ALA A 281 -7.98 -5.31 -14.74
C ALA A 281 -7.07 -6.22 -13.91
N ILE A 282 -6.26 -7.01 -14.60
CA ILE A 282 -5.16 -7.80 -14.04
C ILE A 282 -3.84 -7.23 -14.56
N LEU A 283 -2.90 -6.98 -13.64
CA LEU A 283 -1.53 -6.62 -13.99
C LEU A 283 -0.71 -7.91 -14.18
N LEU A 284 -0.41 -8.24 -15.43
CA LEU A 284 0.29 -9.46 -15.83
C LEU A 284 1.75 -9.14 -16.17
N SER A 285 2.66 -9.29 -15.21
CA SER A 285 4.09 -8.97 -15.40
C SER A 285 4.92 -10.16 -15.94
N GLY A 286 4.30 -11.29 -16.25
CA GLY A 286 5.03 -12.52 -16.60
C GLY A 286 5.77 -13.18 -15.43
N GLY A 287 5.75 -12.60 -14.24
CA GLY A 287 6.25 -13.20 -13.00
C GLY A 287 5.27 -14.19 -12.39
N ILE A 288 5.78 -15.08 -11.49
CA ILE A 288 4.99 -16.17 -10.93
C ILE A 288 3.78 -15.67 -10.10
N ASP A 289 3.92 -14.55 -9.39
CA ASP A 289 2.86 -14.00 -8.54
C ASP A 289 1.68 -13.49 -9.37
N SER A 290 1.97 -12.64 -10.37
CA SER A 290 0.94 -12.16 -11.29
C SER A 290 0.33 -13.30 -12.11
N THR A 291 1.12 -14.32 -12.46
CA THR A 291 0.65 -15.54 -13.13
C THR A 291 -0.33 -16.33 -12.25
N ALA A 292 -0.02 -16.49 -10.95
CA ALA A 292 -0.93 -17.16 -10.02
C ALA A 292 -2.27 -16.46 -9.90
N ILE A 293 -2.27 -15.13 -9.78
CA ILE A 293 -3.49 -14.32 -9.75
C ILE A 293 -4.24 -14.44 -11.07
N ALA A 294 -3.55 -14.28 -12.20
CA ALA A 294 -4.13 -14.35 -13.53
C ALA A 294 -4.83 -15.68 -13.80
N ALA A 295 -4.17 -16.79 -13.47
CA ALA A 295 -4.71 -18.13 -13.67
C ALA A 295 -5.98 -18.36 -12.84
N HIS A 296 -5.97 -17.97 -11.55
CA HIS A 296 -7.15 -18.11 -10.70
C HIS A 296 -8.28 -17.13 -11.08
N ALA A 297 -7.93 -15.88 -11.43
CA ALA A 297 -8.92 -14.91 -11.87
C ALA A 297 -9.67 -15.36 -13.13
N SER A 298 -8.95 -15.91 -14.12
CA SER A 298 -9.55 -16.46 -15.35
C SER A 298 -10.51 -17.63 -15.07
N MET A 299 -10.24 -18.44 -14.04
CA MET A 299 -11.10 -19.57 -13.65
C MET A 299 -12.30 -19.16 -12.81
N LEU A 300 -12.17 -18.09 -12.02
CA LEU A 300 -13.16 -17.68 -11.02
C LEU A 300 -14.05 -16.53 -11.47
N GLN A 301 -13.74 -15.89 -12.59
CA GLN A 301 -14.56 -14.82 -13.13
C GLN A 301 -15.95 -15.36 -13.50
N PRO A 302 -17.04 -14.75 -12.96
CA PRO A 302 -18.38 -15.17 -13.34
C PRO A 302 -18.63 -14.96 -14.84
N PRO A 303 -19.37 -15.84 -15.52
CA PRO A 303 -19.64 -15.72 -16.96
C PRO A 303 -20.35 -14.42 -17.36
N ASP A 304 -21.19 -13.89 -16.46
CA ASP A 304 -21.98 -12.67 -16.68
C ASP A 304 -21.27 -11.39 -16.20
N ALA A 305 -20.06 -11.50 -15.61
CA ALA A 305 -19.29 -10.33 -15.16
C ALA A 305 -18.66 -9.62 -16.36
N PRO A 306 -18.46 -8.28 -16.29
CA PRO A 306 -17.70 -7.55 -17.29
C PRO A 306 -16.32 -8.20 -17.48
N PRO A 307 -15.82 -8.33 -18.73
CA PRO A 307 -14.55 -8.99 -18.98
C PRO A 307 -13.40 -8.23 -18.32
N LEU A 308 -12.52 -8.99 -17.63
CA LEU A 308 -11.27 -8.44 -17.09
C LEU A 308 -10.38 -7.98 -18.23
N GLN A 309 -9.75 -6.83 -18.07
CA GLN A 309 -8.71 -6.35 -18.97
C GLN A 309 -7.33 -6.76 -18.46
N TRP A 310 -6.40 -7.03 -19.37
CA TRP A 310 -5.10 -7.61 -19.05
C TRP A 310 -4.00 -6.66 -19.49
N TYR A 311 -3.20 -6.17 -18.56
CA TYR A 311 -2.17 -5.16 -18.83
C TYR A 311 -0.77 -5.67 -18.53
N THR A 312 0.18 -5.27 -19.36
CA THR A 312 1.62 -5.45 -19.11
C THR A 312 2.41 -4.23 -19.57
N GLY A 313 3.61 -4.04 -19.01
CA GLY A 313 4.49 -2.92 -19.36
C GLY A 313 5.58 -3.33 -20.35
N ILE A 314 5.82 -2.50 -21.37
CA ILE A 314 7.00 -2.60 -22.23
C ILE A 314 8.13 -1.82 -21.55
N THR A 315 9.23 -2.49 -21.22
CA THR A 315 10.41 -1.93 -20.56
C THR A 315 11.62 -1.88 -21.48
N GLU A 316 12.70 -1.24 -21.05
CA GLU A 316 13.91 -1.07 -21.88
C GLU A 316 14.71 -2.38 -22.05
N ALA A 317 14.62 -3.28 -21.10
CA ALA A 317 15.35 -4.55 -21.10
C ALA A 317 14.53 -5.65 -20.41
N GLY A 318 14.80 -6.88 -20.80
CA GLY A 318 14.23 -8.07 -20.18
C GLY A 318 13.25 -8.82 -21.07
N ASN A 319 12.96 -10.05 -20.66
CA ASN A 319 12.07 -11.00 -21.33
C ASN A 319 10.71 -11.15 -20.62
N ASP A 320 10.42 -10.30 -19.61
CA ASP A 320 9.18 -10.37 -18.85
C ASP A 320 7.95 -10.21 -19.74
N LEU A 321 8.03 -9.33 -20.75
CA LEU A 321 6.97 -9.13 -21.73
C LEU A 321 6.64 -10.41 -22.51
N ASP A 322 7.64 -11.19 -22.93
CA ASP A 322 7.42 -12.43 -23.67
C ASP A 322 6.72 -13.50 -22.82
N HIS A 323 7.03 -13.58 -21.54
CA HIS A 323 6.32 -14.45 -20.60
C HIS A 323 4.89 -13.98 -20.33
N ALA A 324 4.65 -12.67 -20.23
CA ALA A 324 3.30 -12.12 -20.15
C ALA A 324 2.47 -12.45 -21.40
N ARG A 325 3.03 -12.31 -22.60
CA ARG A 325 2.41 -12.70 -23.88
C ARG A 325 2.11 -14.20 -23.96
N GLN A 326 3.04 -15.05 -23.48
CA GLN A 326 2.82 -16.49 -23.43
C GLN A 326 1.66 -16.84 -22.51
N MET A 327 1.59 -16.21 -21.32
CA MET A 327 0.52 -16.43 -20.38
C MET A 327 -0.84 -15.95 -20.92
N ALA A 328 -0.89 -14.77 -21.53
CA ALA A 328 -2.11 -14.23 -22.16
C ALA A 328 -2.64 -15.16 -23.27
N ARG A 329 -1.74 -15.71 -24.11
CA ARG A 329 -2.10 -16.70 -25.13
C ARG A 329 -2.65 -17.99 -24.51
N ALA A 330 -2.05 -18.48 -23.42
CA ALA A 330 -2.49 -19.68 -22.72
C ALA A 330 -3.87 -19.50 -22.08
N LEU A 331 -4.17 -18.30 -21.60
CA LEU A 331 -5.49 -17.94 -21.06
C LEU A 331 -6.49 -17.51 -22.15
N GLN A 332 -6.06 -17.36 -23.41
CA GLN A 332 -6.87 -16.88 -24.54
C GLN A 332 -7.47 -15.48 -24.28
N VAL A 333 -6.71 -14.58 -23.67
CA VAL A 333 -7.13 -13.21 -23.34
C VAL A 333 -6.33 -12.17 -24.13
N PRO A 334 -6.94 -11.02 -24.52
CA PRO A 334 -6.22 -9.92 -25.12
C PRO A 334 -5.28 -9.27 -24.08
N LEU A 335 -4.04 -8.95 -24.48
CA LEU A 335 -3.06 -8.29 -23.64
C LEU A 335 -2.82 -6.87 -24.12
N ILE A 336 -3.05 -5.90 -23.24
CA ILE A 336 -2.78 -4.48 -23.50
C ILE A 336 -1.35 -4.19 -23.05
N GLU A 337 -0.52 -3.77 -23.98
CA GLU A 337 0.90 -3.47 -23.76
C GLU A 337 1.10 -1.97 -23.63
N VAL A 338 1.53 -1.51 -22.45
CA VAL A 338 1.77 -0.09 -22.16
C VAL A 338 3.25 0.22 -22.26
N ASP A 339 3.63 1.20 -23.06
CA ASP A 339 5.02 1.66 -23.14
C ASP A 339 5.38 2.51 -21.91
N VAL A 340 6.15 1.91 -20.99
CA VAL A 340 6.62 2.54 -19.74
C VAL A 340 8.13 2.84 -19.77
N ARG A 341 8.75 2.79 -20.96
CA ARG A 341 10.17 3.13 -21.13
C ARG A 341 10.42 4.60 -20.79
N MET A 342 11.61 4.87 -20.29
CA MET A 342 12.02 6.22 -19.95
C MET A 342 12.11 7.10 -21.20
N ARG A 343 11.41 8.24 -21.17
CA ARG A 343 11.45 9.23 -22.24
C ARG A 343 12.15 10.49 -21.76
N PRO A 344 13.28 10.87 -22.34
CA PRO A 344 14.07 12.04 -21.90
C PRO A 344 13.30 13.36 -21.90
N ASP A 345 12.36 13.52 -22.83
CA ASP A 345 11.55 14.73 -23.00
C ASP A 345 10.47 14.93 -21.93
N THR A 346 10.01 13.86 -21.28
CA THR A 346 8.90 13.90 -20.31
C THR A 346 9.27 13.49 -18.91
N ILE A 347 10.46 12.92 -18.70
CA ILE A 347 10.84 12.35 -17.40
C ILE A 347 10.88 13.40 -16.29
N ALA A 348 11.30 14.61 -16.59
CA ALA A 348 11.41 15.69 -15.62
C ALA A 348 10.04 16.08 -15.05
N SER A 349 9.04 16.29 -15.91
CA SER A 349 7.66 16.60 -15.49
C SER A 349 7.00 15.43 -14.79
N LEU A 350 7.31 14.19 -15.21
CA LEU A 350 6.80 12.99 -14.55
C LEU A 350 7.30 12.87 -13.10
N ILE A 351 8.59 13.13 -12.84
CA ILE A 351 9.15 13.10 -11.48
C ILE A 351 8.54 14.19 -10.60
N GLU A 352 8.35 15.39 -11.15
CA GLU A 352 7.69 16.48 -10.42
C GLU A 352 6.25 16.12 -10.02
N GLU A 353 5.46 15.58 -10.94
CA GLU A 353 4.10 15.10 -10.69
C GLU A 353 4.09 13.97 -9.63
N MET A 354 4.98 12.99 -9.77
CA MET A 354 5.12 11.92 -8.78
C MET A 354 5.46 12.48 -7.40
N THR A 355 6.42 13.41 -7.30
CA THR A 355 6.83 14.00 -6.03
C THR A 355 5.67 14.72 -5.35
N ALA A 356 4.86 15.45 -6.13
CA ALA A 356 3.67 16.12 -5.63
C ALA A 356 2.60 15.13 -5.11
N CYS A 357 2.50 13.94 -5.69
CA CYS A 357 1.58 12.89 -5.24
C CYS A 357 2.09 12.13 -4.02
N TYR A 358 3.39 11.84 -3.98
CA TYR A 358 3.99 10.99 -2.94
C TYR A 358 4.08 11.66 -1.57
N GLU A 359 4.37 12.95 -1.54
CA GLU A 359 4.67 13.67 -0.28
C GLU A 359 5.83 13.02 0.51
N LEU A 360 6.66 12.26 -0.16
CA LEU A 360 7.85 11.54 0.30
C LEU A 360 8.96 11.74 -0.74
N PRO A 361 10.24 11.62 -0.35
CA PRO A 361 11.30 11.54 -1.35
C PRO A 361 11.02 10.35 -2.28
N VAL A 362 10.76 10.61 -3.57
CA VAL A 362 10.38 9.55 -4.50
C VAL A 362 11.49 8.52 -4.65
N TRP A 363 11.16 7.25 -4.51
CA TRP A 363 12.11 6.18 -4.76
C TRP A 363 12.30 6.00 -6.26
N LEU A 364 13.37 6.61 -6.78
CA LEU A 364 13.69 6.66 -8.22
C LEU A 364 14.23 5.32 -8.73
N ASN A 365 13.41 4.29 -8.68
CA ASN A 365 13.67 3.01 -9.31
C ASN A 365 12.69 2.75 -10.47
N GLY A 366 13.07 1.83 -11.36
CA GLY A 366 12.27 1.54 -12.53
C GLY A 366 10.84 1.08 -12.22
N ASN A 367 10.66 0.30 -11.14
CA ASN A 367 9.34 -0.20 -10.77
C ASN A 367 8.39 0.94 -10.35
N CYS A 368 8.88 1.90 -9.56
CA CYS A 368 8.08 3.01 -9.06
C CYS A 368 7.51 3.86 -10.19
N VAL A 369 8.40 4.27 -11.11
CA VAL A 369 8.05 5.15 -12.23
C VAL A 369 7.22 4.42 -13.29
N ALA A 370 7.56 3.17 -13.59
CA ALA A 370 6.79 2.35 -14.52
C ALA A 370 5.36 2.12 -14.03
N MET A 371 5.18 1.79 -12.75
CA MET A 371 3.85 1.58 -12.17
C MET A 371 3.00 2.84 -12.18
N PHE A 372 3.57 4.03 -11.95
CA PHE A 372 2.84 5.29 -12.07
C PHE A 372 2.29 5.50 -13.48
N GLN A 373 3.09 5.21 -14.52
CA GLN A 373 2.66 5.27 -15.92
C GLN A 373 1.62 4.19 -16.26
N MET A 374 1.78 2.98 -15.71
CA MET A 374 0.81 1.89 -15.89
C MET A 374 -0.58 2.30 -15.36
N TYR A 375 -0.66 2.82 -14.12
CA TYR A 375 -1.95 3.26 -13.54
C TYR A 375 -2.55 4.44 -14.30
N ARG A 376 -1.72 5.36 -14.83
CA ARG A 376 -2.18 6.44 -15.71
C ARG A 376 -2.85 5.89 -16.97
N ALA A 377 -2.22 4.93 -17.64
CA ALA A 377 -2.78 4.31 -18.83
C ALA A 377 -4.09 3.56 -18.54
N MET A 378 -4.12 2.75 -17.49
CA MET A 378 -5.33 2.04 -17.06
C MET A 378 -6.48 2.99 -16.74
N ALA A 379 -6.21 4.10 -16.04
CA ALA A 379 -7.21 5.13 -15.73
C ALA A 379 -7.76 5.80 -17.01
N ALA A 380 -6.91 6.05 -18.00
CA ALA A 380 -7.31 6.61 -19.30
C ALA A 380 -8.24 5.65 -20.06
N ASP A 381 -8.08 4.33 -19.89
CA ASP A 381 -8.95 3.29 -20.43
C ASP A 381 -10.20 3.04 -19.58
N GLY A 382 -10.42 3.84 -18.52
CA GLY A 382 -11.59 3.74 -17.64
C GLY A 382 -11.52 2.65 -16.58
N ILE A 383 -10.36 2.02 -16.37
CA ILE A 383 -10.17 1.02 -15.30
C ILE A 383 -10.22 1.69 -13.94
N ARG A 384 -10.95 1.06 -13.01
CA ARG A 384 -11.11 1.53 -11.62
C ARG A 384 -10.55 0.57 -10.59
N VAL A 385 -10.37 -0.71 -10.94
CA VAL A 385 -9.84 -1.77 -10.06
C VAL A 385 -8.75 -2.54 -10.78
N VAL A 386 -7.64 -2.81 -10.09
CA VAL A 386 -6.54 -3.63 -10.61
C VAL A 386 -6.11 -4.65 -9.58
N LEU A 387 -5.97 -5.92 -9.99
CA LEU A 387 -5.36 -6.96 -9.17
C LEU A 387 -3.89 -7.11 -9.54
N ASP A 388 -3.02 -7.16 -8.53
CA ASP A 388 -1.57 -7.26 -8.66
C ASP A 388 -0.94 -8.36 -7.80
N GLY A 389 0.31 -8.74 -8.12
CA GLY A 389 1.08 -9.80 -7.44
C GLY A 389 1.80 -9.38 -6.16
N THR A 390 1.53 -8.21 -5.61
CA THR A 390 2.21 -7.72 -4.39
C THR A 390 2.01 -8.68 -3.21
N GLY A 391 3.08 -8.95 -2.46
CA GLY A 391 3.07 -9.82 -1.29
C GLY A 391 3.52 -11.27 -1.56
N GLY A 392 3.56 -11.70 -2.81
CA GLY A 392 3.97 -13.06 -3.15
C GLY A 392 5.42 -13.39 -2.78
N ASP A 393 6.32 -12.41 -2.91
CA ASP A 393 7.73 -12.57 -2.52
C ASP A 393 7.91 -12.71 -1.01
N GLU A 394 7.11 -11.99 -0.24
CA GLU A 394 7.16 -12.02 1.22
C GLU A 394 6.55 -13.30 1.79
N VAL A 395 5.37 -13.69 1.30
CA VAL A 395 4.62 -14.83 1.82
C VAL A 395 5.25 -16.17 1.41
N PHE A 396 5.60 -16.33 0.14
CA PHE A 396 6.07 -17.59 -0.42
C PHE A 396 7.60 -17.71 -0.54
N GLY A 397 8.36 -16.67 -0.12
CA GLY A 397 9.82 -16.67 -0.16
C GLY A 397 10.36 -16.41 -1.57
N GLY A 398 10.32 -15.15 -2.05
CA GLY A 398 10.72 -14.81 -3.42
C GLY A 398 12.10 -14.22 -3.59
N TYR A 399 12.68 -13.63 -2.54
CA TYR A 399 13.89 -12.82 -2.65
C TYR A 399 15.17 -13.62 -2.36
N PHE A 400 15.90 -14.05 -3.38
CA PHE A 400 17.20 -14.69 -3.19
C PHE A 400 18.21 -13.77 -2.48
N ARG A 401 18.31 -12.50 -2.87
CA ARG A 401 19.26 -11.56 -2.28
C ARG A 401 18.96 -11.20 -0.83
N ILE A 402 17.69 -11.15 -0.44
CA ILE A 402 17.26 -10.76 0.92
C ILE A 402 17.27 -11.98 1.85
N PHE A 403 16.80 -13.11 1.35
CA PHE A 403 16.59 -14.30 2.16
C PHE A 403 17.74 -15.32 2.10
N GLY A 404 18.69 -15.19 1.15
CA GLY A 404 19.68 -16.23 0.87
C GLY A 404 20.46 -16.71 2.09
N GLU A 405 21.02 -15.82 2.90
CA GLU A 405 21.74 -16.19 4.12
C GLU A 405 20.80 -16.92 5.12
N HIS A 406 19.56 -16.46 5.26
CA HIS A 406 18.56 -17.09 6.12
C HIS A 406 18.09 -18.45 5.59
N VAL A 407 18.06 -18.64 4.26
CA VAL A 407 17.77 -19.94 3.62
C VAL A 407 18.86 -20.93 3.97
N VAL A 408 20.15 -20.58 3.78
CA VAL A 408 21.28 -21.45 4.14
C VAL A 408 21.24 -21.81 5.63
N ALA A 409 21.06 -20.81 6.51
CA ALA A 409 20.98 -21.02 7.94
C ALA A 409 19.80 -21.94 8.33
N SER A 410 18.63 -21.72 7.73
CA SER A 410 17.42 -22.51 7.99
C SER A 410 17.55 -23.97 7.53
N LEU A 411 18.06 -24.21 6.32
CA LEU A 411 18.30 -25.58 5.82
C LEU A 411 19.23 -26.36 6.74
N ARG A 412 20.27 -25.69 7.27
CA ARG A 412 21.17 -26.33 8.24
C ARG A 412 20.45 -26.65 9.57
N ALA A 413 19.66 -25.74 10.09
CA ALA A 413 18.84 -25.93 11.30
C ALA A 413 17.78 -27.03 11.12
N GLU A 414 17.28 -27.23 9.90
CA GLU A 414 16.35 -28.29 9.50
C GLU A 414 17.05 -29.65 9.28
N GLY A 415 18.37 -29.75 9.54
CA GLY A 415 19.16 -31.00 9.34
C GLY A 415 19.45 -31.29 7.86
N ARG A 416 19.46 -30.28 6.98
CA ARG A 416 19.63 -30.39 5.52
C ARG A 416 20.90 -29.69 4.99
N PRO A 417 22.10 -30.03 5.51
CA PRO A 417 23.34 -29.32 5.14
C PRO A 417 23.72 -29.49 3.65
N LEU A 418 23.40 -30.64 3.04
CA LEU A 418 23.66 -30.88 1.61
C LEU A 418 22.76 -29.97 0.72
N GLU A 419 21.52 -29.79 1.10
CA GLU A 419 20.61 -28.88 0.39
C GLU A 419 21.03 -27.40 0.57
N ALA A 420 21.59 -27.06 1.75
CA ALA A 420 22.17 -25.74 1.98
C ALA A 420 23.35 -25.45 1.04
N ALA A 421 24.26 -26.43 0.86
CA ALA A 421 25.36 -26.32 -0.09
C ALA A 421 24.87 -26.23 -1.54
N ALA A 422 23.93 -27.09 -1.93
CA ALA A 422 23.30 -27.06 -3.26
C ALA A 422 22.60 -25.69 -3.56
N PHE A 423 21.95 -25.11 -2.56
CA PHE A 423 21.34 -23.76 -2.72
C PHE A 423 22.39 -22.69 -3.04
N VAL A 424 23.57 -22.72 -2.39
CA VAL A 424 24.67 -21.79 -2.67
C VAL A 424 25.18 -21.98 -4.09
N ASP A 425 25.40 -23.23 -4.52
CA ASP A 425 25.84 -23.57 -5.88
C ASP A 425 24.82 -23.08 -6.93
N ASP A 426 23.54 -23.30 -6.68
CA ASP A 426 22.46 -22.84 -7.56
C ASP A 426 22.41 -21.29 -7.64
N CYS A 427 22.59 -20.59 -6.53
CA CYS A 427 22.66 -19.13 -6.54
C CYS A 427 23.81 -18.61 -7.43
N GLY A 428 24.97 -19.25 -7.36
CA GLY A 428 26.12 -18.94 -8.22
C GLY A 428 25.87 -19.30 -9.68
N ARG A 429 25.38 -20.52 -9.93
CA ARG A 429 25.12 -21.06 -11.27
C ARG A 429 24.10 -20.24 -12.05
N PHE A 430 23.05 -19.77 -11.39
CA PHE A 430 21.96 -19.02 -12.01
C PHE A 430 22.09 -17.48 -11.84
N GLY A 431 23.13 -17.00 -11.14
CA GLY A 431 23.37 -15.58 -10.93
C GLY A 431 22.31 -14.89 -10.07
N HIS A 432 21.67 -15.61 -9.14
CA HIS A 432 20.58 -15.07 -8.32
C HIS A 432 21.04 -14.02 -7.32
N CYS A 433 22.24 -14.20 -6.72
CA CYS A 433 22.83 -13.27 -5.76
C CYS A 433 24.34 -13.51 -5.61
N ASP A 434 25.03 -12.61 -4.88
CA ASP A 434 26.41 -12.84 -4.45
C ASP A 434 26.46 -14.06 -3.52
N THR A 435 27.36 -15.00 -3.82
CA THR A 435 27.50 -16.25 -3.06
C THR A 435 28.48 -16.15 -1.89
N ALA A 436 29.33 -15.13 -1.83
CA ALA A 436 30.33 -15.01 -0.76
C ALA A 436 29.72 -14.93 0.65
N PRO A 437 28.64 -14.14 0.91
CA PRO A 437 27.93 -14.20 2.19
C PRO A 437 27.32 -15.59 2.46
N LEU A 438 26.78 -16.25 1.45
CA LEU A 438 26.13 -17.56 1.58
C LEU A 438 27.14 -18.66 1.94
N VAL A 439 28.31 -18.66 1.29
CA VAL A 439 29.41 -19.59 1.61
C VAL A 439 29.84 -19.42 3.07
N ARG A 440 29.96 -18.18 3.55
CA ARG A 440 30.27 -17.90 4.96
C ARG A 440 29.21 -18.53 5.89
N GLN A 441 27.92 -18.47 5.55
CA GLN A 441 26.86 -19.07 6.34
C GLN A 441 26.99 -20.59 6.49
N LEU A 442 27.62 -21.30 5.52
CA LEU A 442 27.88 -22.75 5.64
C LEU A 442 28.85 -23.08 6.77
N THR A 443 29.72 -22.15 7.17
CA THR A 443 30.78 -22.36 8.18
C THR A 443 30.45 -21.84 9.58
N LEU A 444 29.39 -21.04 9.71
CA LEU A 444 28.95 -20.52 11.00
C LEU A 444 28.31 -21.63 11.87
N PRO A 445 28.19 -21.46 13.19
CA PRO A 445 27.41 -22.35 14.03
C PRO A 445 25.99 -22.54 13.48
N THR A 446 25.49 -23.78 13.53
CA THR A 446 24.11 -24.06 13.10
C THR A 446 23.14 -23.44 14.10
N PRO A 447 22.14 -22.63 13.66
CA PRO A 447 21.12 -22.10 14.56
C PRO A 447 20.27 -23.21 15.17
N ASP A 448 19.75 -22.98 16.38
CA ASP A 448 18.86 -23.92 17.08
C ASP A 448 17.49 -24.07 16.39
N ARG A 449 17.11 -23.12 15.53
CA ARG A 449 15.85 -23.14 14.77
C ARG A 449 16.00 -22.44 13.40
N PRO A 450 15.08 -22.72 12.45
CA PRO A 450 15.05 -22.02 11.17
C PRO A 450 14.86 -20.49 11.34
N LEU A 451 15.58 -19.68 10.56
CA LEU A 451 15.59 -18.21 10.64
C LEU A 451 14.81 -17.54 9.49
N LEU A 452 14.42 -18.31 8.46
CA LEU A 452 13.75 -17.74 7.27
C LEU A 452 12.41 -17.08 7.61
N VAL A 453 11.65 -17.67 8.54
CA VAL A 453 10.37 -17.11 8.98
C VAL A 453 10.55 -15.73 9.63
N ASP A 454 11.59 -15.56 10.45
CA ASP A 454 11.89 -14.26 11.07
C ASP A 454 12.30 -13.23 10.03
N ALA A 455 13.07 -13.64 9.01
CA ALA A 455 13.43 -12.76 7.91
C ALA A 455 12.22 -12.36 7.06
N GLN A 456 11.29 -13.27 6.79
CA GLN A 456 10.03 -12.98 6.12
C GLN A 456 9.17 -12.02 6.97
N ARG A 457 9.07 -12.28 8.28
CA ARG A 457 8.38 -11.40 9.22
C ARG A 457 8.97 -9.99 9.21
N HIS A 458 10.28 -9.88 9.32
CA HIS A 458 10.97 -8.59 9.23
C HIS A 458 10.68 -7.89 7.89
N CYS A 459 10.67 -8.63 6.78
CA CYS A 459 10.37 -8.09 5.45
C CYS A 459 8.94 -7.53 5.36
N VAL A 460 7.97 -8.20 6.01
CA VAL A 460 6.57 -7.78 6.08
C VAL A 460 6.38 -6.55 6.98
N GLU A 461 7.03 -6.51 8.15
CA GLU A 461 6.80 -5.45 9.14
C GLU A 461 7.69 -4.21 8.93
N HIS A 462 8.95 -4.40 8.53
CA HIS A 462 9.98 -3.35 8.53
C HIS A 462 10.81 -3.28 7.24
N GLY A 463 10.69 -4.28 6.37
CA GLY A 463 11.50 -4.42 5.17
C GLY A 463 10.85 -3.82 3.93
N ASN A 464 10.78 -4.62 2.85
CA ASN A 464 10.34 -4.13 1.54
C ASN A 464 8.83 -3.94 1.43
N LEU A 465 8.02 -4.80 2.06
CA LEU A 465 6.57 -4.76 1.87
C LEU A 465 5.94 -3.39 2.19
N PRO A 466 6.24 -2.73 3.32
CA PRO A 466 5.69 -1.41 3.60
C PRO A 466 5.98 -0.36 2.51
N HIS A 467 7.17 -0.41 1.89
CA HIS A 467 7.53 0.47 0.78
C HIS A 467 6.70 0.18 -0.47
N TRP A 468 6.53 -1.11 -0.80
CA TRP A 468 5.70 -1.53 -1.93
C TRP A 468 4.23 -1.12 -1.73
N LEU A 469 3.71 -1.20 -0.50
CA LEU A 469 2.33 -0.81 -0.20
C LEU A 469 2.11 0.69 -0.34
N VAL A 470 3.04 1.52 0.15
CA VAL A 470 2.98 2.98 -0.04
C VAL A 470 3.06 3.33 -1.52
N MET A 471 4.03 2.76 -2.26
CA MET A 471 4.16 2.99 -3.70
C MET A 471 2.90 2.58 -4.45
N ASN A 472 2.35 1.42 -4.15
CA ASN A 472 1.18 0.89 -4.82
C ASN A 472 -0.04 1.78 -4.58
N ASP A 473 -0.29 2.19 -3.32
CA ASP A 473 -1.40 3.07 -2.98
C ASP A 473 -1.25 4.45 -3.64
N VAL A 474 -0.07 5.09 -3.54
CA VAL A 474 0.13 6.43 -4.11
C VAL A 474 0.03 6.40 -5.64
N ASN A 475 0.72 5.47 -6.31
CA ASN A 475 0.69 5.36 -7.78
C ASN A 475 -0.72 5.13 -8.30
N SER A 476 -1.47 4.24 -7.67
CA SER A 476 -2.81 3.88 -8.10
C SER A 476 -3.82 5.00 -7.80
N MET A 477 -3.72 5.62 -6.62
CA MET A 477 -4.68 6.64 -6.19
C MET A 477 -4.44 8.02 -6.78
N ALA A 478 -3.22 8.32 -7.24
CA ALA A 478 -2.97 9.50 -8.07
C ALA A 478 -3.84 9.50 -9.35
N HIS A 479 -4.26 8.31 -9.80
CA HIS A 479 -5.04 8.09 -11.01
C HIS A 479 -6.45 7.52 -10.75
N SER A 480 -6.93 7.56 -9.50
CA SER A 480 -8.26 7.02 -9.12
C SER A 480 -8.46 5.54 -9.50
N VAL A 481 -7.44 4.72 -9.30
CA VAL A 481 -7.49 3.26 -9.52
C VAL A 481 -7.26 2.55 -8.19
N GLU A 482 -8.09 1.57 -7.87
CA GLU A 482 -7.94 0.74 -6.67
C GLU A 482 -7.03 -0.46 -6.94
N ALA A 483 -5.88 -0.54 -6.26
CA ALA A 483 -5.02 -1.71 -6.31
C ALA A 483 -5.41 -2.75 -5.26
N ARG A 484 -5.68 -3.98 -5.70
CA ARG A 484 -5.98 -5.16 -4.87
C ARG A 484 -4.85 -6.17 -4.98
N SER A 485 -4.34 -6.65 -3.84
CA SER A 485 -3.23 -7.61 -3.77
C SER A 485 -3.68 -8.92 -3.12
N PRO A 486 -4.19 -9.89 -3.90
CA PRO A 486 -4.72 -11.15 -3.35
C PRO A 486 -3.72 -11.95 -2.52
N LEU A 487 -2.42 -11.90 -2.86
CA LEU A 487 -1.38 -12.64 -2.12
C LEU A 487 -1.09 -12.03 -0.73
N LEU A 488 -1.68 -10.88 -0.40
CA LEU A 488 -1.73 -10.30 0.94
C LEU A 488 -3.04 -10.61 1.68
N ASP A 489 -3.80 -11.61 1.26
CA ASP A 489 -4.85 -12.16 2.14
C ASP A 489 -4.18 -12.71 3.41
N TYR A 490 -4.64 -12.25 4.58
CA TYR A 490 -3.99 -12.62 5.83
C TYR A 490 -3.96 -14.14 6.09
N ARG A 491 -4.92 -14.88 5.51
CA ARG A 491 -4.99 -16.35 5.60
C ARG A 491 -3.85 -17.05 4.85
N LEU A 492 -3.24 -16.37 3.86
CA LEU A 492 -2.07 -16.90 3.14
C LEU A 492 -0.77 -16.71 3.94
N ALA A 493 -0.74 -15.81 4.92
CA ALA A 493 0.47 -15.57 5.73
C ALA A 493 0.98 -16.83 6.45
N LYS A 494 0.12 -17.82 6.72
CA LYS A 494 0.50 -19.13 7.25
C LYS A 494 1.57 -19.85 6.41
N TYR A 495 1.63 -19.59 5.10
CA TYR A 495 2.65 -20.18 4.22
C TYR A 495 4.08 -19.68 4.48
N MET A 496 4.24 -18.62 5.27
CA MET A 496 5.56 -18.26 5.82
C MET A 496 6.09 -19.30 6.81
N LEU A 497 5.23 -20.14 7.40
CA LEU A 497 5.62 -21.22 8.32
C LEU A 497 6.09 -22.49 7.61
N LEU A 498 5.96 -22.57 6.29
CA LEU A 498 6.44 -23.73 5.52
C LEU A 498 7.95 -23.96 5.71
N PRO A 499 8.41 -25.23 5.66
CA PRO A 499 9.82 -25.55 5.65
C PRO A 499 10.53 -24.95 4.43
N THR A 500 11.82 -24.73 4.56
CA THR A 500 12.62 -24.03 3.55
C THR A 500 12.55 -24.67 2.16
N PRO A 501 12.57 -26.02 1.98
CA PRO A 501 12.49 -26.63 0.64
C PRO A 501 11.16 -26.41 -0.09
N ALA A 502 10.06 -26.14 0.62
CA ALA A 502 8.79 -25.78 0.00
C ALA A 502 8.82 -24.37 -0.62
N LYS A 503 9.79 -23.55 -0.25
CA LYS A 503 10.01 -22.19 -0.74
C LYS A 503 11.17 -22.09 -1.73
N PHE A 504 12.30 -22.76 -1.43
CA PHE A 504 13.54 -22.71 -2.22
C PHE A 504 14.07 -24.11 -2.48
N ARG A 505 14.16 -24.50 -3.75
CA ARG A 505 14.69 -25.82 -4.17
C ARG A 505 15.15 -25.77 -5.62
N GLU A 506 16.28 -26.39 -5.94
CA GLU A 506 16.80 -26.55 -7.30
C GLU A 506 16.93 -25.22 -8.09
N GLY A 507 17.39 -24.16 -7.42
CA GLY A 507 17.51 -22.82 -8.02
C GLY A 507 16.18 -22.13 -8.30
N TYR A 508 15.06 -22.63 -7.76
CA TYR A 508 13.77 -21.98 -7.80
C TYR A 508 13.39 -21.38 -6.44
N ASN A 509 12.70 -20.26 -6.48
CA ASN A 509 11.98 -19.69 -5.34
C ASN A 509 10.48 -19.99 -5.45
N LYS A 510 9.71 -19.80 -4.36
CA LYS A 510 8.23 -19.97 -4.32
C LYS A 510 7.80 -21.36 -4.85
N VAL A 511 8.57 -22.40 -4.54
CA VAL A 511 8.41 -23.72 -5.16
C VAL A 511 6.99 -24.25 -5.04
N LEU A 512 6.41 -24.24 -3.83
CA LEU A 512 5.07 -24.77 -3.61
C LEU A 512 3.99 -23.94 -4.34
N LEU A 513 4.17 -22.61 -4.45
CA LEU A 513 3.27 -21.76 -5.26
C LEU A 513 3.37 -22.13 -6.75
N ARG A 514 4.58 -22.41 -7.27
CA ARG A 514 4.77 -22.83 -8.67
C ARG A 514 4.10 -24.17 -8.94
N GLU A 515 4.26 -25.14 -8.03
CA GLU A 515 3.65 -26.48 -8.10
C GLU A 515 2.12 -26.42 -8.02
N SER A 516 1.56 -25.42 -7.29
CA SER A 516 0.12 -25.24 -7.12
C SER A 516 -0.61 -24.64 -8.31
N LEU A 517 0.11 -24.11 -9.30
CA LEU A 517 -0.52 -23.45 -10.45
C LEU A 517 -1.32 -24.43 -11.31
N PRO A 518 -2.44 -24.00 -11.93
CA PRO A 518 -3.18 -24.82 -12.88
C PRO A 518 -2.34 -25.29 -14.05
N THR A 519 -2.68 -26.44 -14.64
CA THR A 519 -1.96 -27.03 -15.79
C THR A 519 -2.01 -26.15 -17.05
N SER A 520 -2.97 -25.22 -17.13
CA SER A 520 -3.05 -24.21 -18.19
C SER A 520 -1.87 -23.24 -18.20
N VAL A 521 -1.11 -23.10 -17.11
CA VAL A 521 0.07 -22.25 -17.05
C VAL A 521 1.23 -22.91 -17.79
N PRO A 522 1.81 -22.26 -18.84
CA PRO A 522 2.92 -22.83 -19.59
C PRO A 522 4.13 -23.16 -18.71
N ALA A 523 4.81 -24.29 -18.97
CA ALA A 523 5.99 -24.69 -18.22
C ALA A 523 7.11 -23.64 -18.27
N SER A 524 7.27 -22.95 -19.40
CA SER A 524 8.24 -21.85 -19.58
C SER A 524 7.97 -20.65 -18.66
N VAL A 525 6.72 -20.39 -18.31
CA VAL A 525 6.33 -19.35 -17.34
C VAL A 525 6.44 -19.89 -15.92
N ARG A 526 5.90 -21.10 -15.67
CA ARG A 526 5.89 -21.74 -14.36
C ARG A 526 7.31 -21.92 -13.78
N TRP A 527 8.25 -22.39 -14.60
CA TRP A 527 9.60 -22.75 -14.18
C TRP A 527 10.69 -21.80 -14.68
N ARG A 528 10.32 -20.52 -14.93
CA ARG A 528 11.32 -19.50 -15.25
C ARG A 528 12.19 -19.16 -14.03
N ARG A 529 13.48 -18.82 -14.29
CA ARG A 529 14.46 -18.38 -13.28
C ARG A 529 14.93 -16.94 -13.49
N ASP A 530 14.63 -16.36 -14.62
CA ASP A 530 15.21 -15.14 -15.18
C ASP A 530 14.30 -13.89 -15.03
N LYS A 531 13.41 -13.86 -14.02
CA LYS A 531 12.56 -12.70 -13.75
C LYS A 531 13.42 -11.46 -13.49
N GLN A 532 13.14 -10.39 -14.21
CA GLN A 532 13.89 -9.15 -14.12
C GLN A 532 13.10 -7.98 -13.51
N GLY A 533 11.77 -7.93 -13.67
CA GLY A 533 10.94 -6.80 -13.27
C GLY A 533 11.04 -5.61 -14.22
N PHE A 534 10.48 -4.47 -13.83
CA PHE A 534 10.59 -3.24 -14.62
C PHE A 534 12.00 -2.65 -14.48
N HIS A 535 12.87 -2.90 -15.45
CA HIS A 535 14.23 -2.38 -15.44
C HIS A 535 14.31 -0.95 -15.98
N TRP A 536 14.68 -0.08 -15.11
CA TRP A 536 15.27 1.22 -15.38
C TRP A 536 16.72 1.19 -14.92
N THR A 537 17.64 1.54 -15.78
CA THR A 537 19.00 1.74 -15.29
C THR A 537 19.08 3.11 -14.65
N SER A 538 19.35 3.15 -13.34
CA SER A 538 19.58 4.40 -12.61
C SER A 538 20.67 5.26 -13.26
N GLY A 539 21.64 4.61 -13.95
CA GLY A 539 22.67 5.25 -14.75
C GLY A 539 22.11 6.11 -15.86
N ARG A 540 21.28 5.54 -16.71
CA ARG A 540 20.68 6.28 -17.82
C ARG A 540 19.78 7.42 -17.34
N PHE A 541 19.03 7.20 -16.25
CA PHE A 541 18.22 8.25 -15.64
C PHE A 541 19.10 9.42 -15.18
N TYR A 542 20.19 9.11 -14.46
CA TYR A 542 21.11 10.13 -13.99
C TYR A 542 21.73 10.92 -15.16
N ASP A 543 22.17 10.23 -16.23
CA ASP A 543 22.79 10.89 -17.38
C ASP A 543 21.82 11.83 -18.12
N VAL A 544 20.58 11.41 -18.30
CA VAL A 544 19.53 12.24 -18.95
C VAL A 544 19.15 13.44 -18.10
N MET A 545 19.16 13.32 -16.77
CA MET A 545 18.67 14.33 -15.83
C MET A 545 19.79 15.08 -15.11
N ARG A 546 21.05 14.87 -15.46
CA ARG A 546 22.25 15.34 -14.73
C ARG A 546 22.16 16.81 -14.32
N ASP A 547 21.99 17.70 -15.27
CA ASP A 547 22.00 19.14 -15.02
C ASP A 547 20.88 19.56 -14.07
N ARG A 548 19.69 19.01 -14.25
CA ARG A 548 18.55 19.24 -13.34
C ARG A 548 18.79 18.66 -11.95
N ILE A 549 19.32 17.44 -11.86
CA ILE A 549 19.65 16.80 -10.60
C ILE A 549 20.62 17.67 -9.80
N GLU A 550 21.73 18.09 -10.41
CA GLU A 550 22.74 18.91 -9.77
C GLU A 550 22.21 20.28 -9.37
N GLN A 551 21.46 20.94 -10.26
CA GLN A 551 20.85 22.23 -9.96
C GLN A 551 19.87 22.13 -8.79
N THR A 552 18.93 21.18 -8.83
CA THR A 552 17.90 21.02 -7.78
C THR A 552 18.56 20.73 -6.41
N ILE A 553 19.59 19.89 -6.37
CA ILE A 553 20.32 19.60 -5.12
C ILE A 553 21.00 20.87 -4.58
N ARG A 554 21.68 21.65 -5.43
CA ARG A 554 22.36 22.88 -5.00
C ARG A 554 21.41 23.97 -4.53
N GLU A 555 20.21 24.02 -5.07
CA GLU A 555 19.17 25.01 -4.73
C GLU A 555 18.38 24.64 -3.46
N SER A 556 18.40 23.39 -3.01
CA SER A 556 17.63 22.95 -1.84
C SER A 556 18.08 23.68 -0.57
N SER A 557 17.18 24.43 0.03
CA SER A 557 17.39 25.11 1.30
C SER A 557 17.49 24.12 2.46
N PHE A 558 16.70 23.05 2.41
CA PHE A 558 16.71 21.99 3.40
C PHE A 558 18.06 21.27 3.45
N LEU A 559 18.60 20.84 2.30
CA LEU A 559 19.89 20.16 2.24
C LEU A 559 21.03 21.08 2.69
N ARG A 560 21.03 22.35 2.31
CA ARG A 560 22.04 23.33 2.77
C ARG A 560 22.05 23.49 4.29
N THR A 561 20.86 23.43 4.90
CA THR A 561 20.71 23.65 6.35
C THR A 561 21.04 22.41 7.16
N HIS A 562 20.57 21.24 6.73
CA HIS A 562 20.58 20.01 7.53
C HIS A 562 21.61 18.98 7.07
N HIS A 563 22.09 19.06 5.82
CA HIS A 563 23.01 18.11 5.19
C HIS A 563 24.16 18.79 4.42
N PRO A 564 24.86 19.80 5.01
CA PRO A 564 25.91 20.54 4.31
C PRO A 564 27.12 19.67 3.95
N ASP A 565 27.39 18.61 4.72
CA ASP A 565 28.51 17.69 4.45
C ASP A 565 28.22 16.82 3.24
N ASP A 566 27.00 16.31 3.09
CA ASP A 566 26.58 15.56 1.90
C ASP A 566 26.73 16.41 0.63
N LEU A 567 26.44 17.72 0.70
CA LEU A 567 26.64 18.64 -0.42
C LEU A 567 28.12 18.90 -0.72
N ARG A 568 28.97 19.01 0.30
CA ARG A 568 30.43 19.20 0.12
C ARG A 568 31.07 17.97 -0.52
N GLU A 569 30.59 16.79 -0.20
CA GLU A 569 31.10 15.52 -0.72
C GLU A 569 30.36 15.04 -1.96
N PHE A 570 29.45 15.83 -2.52
CA PHE A 570 28.59 15.43 -3.64
C PHE A 570 29.34 14.79 -4.81
N ASP A 571 30.47 15.39 -5.22
CA ASP A 571 31.27 14.89 -6.35
C ASP A 571 31.97 13.54 -6.06
N ARG A 572 32.08 13.15 -4.79
CA ARG A 572 32.66 11.88 -4.34
C ARG A 572 31.61 10.79 -4.15
N GLN A 573 30.33 11.16 -4.10
CA GLN A 573 29.24 10.21 -3.89
C GLN A 573 28.98 9.37 -5.12
N ASP A 574 28.55 8.14 -4.88
CA ASP A 574 28.03 7.28 -5.94
C ASP A 574 26.68 7.80 -6.49
N GLN A 575 26.31 7.26 -7.62
CA GLN A 575 25.10 7.68 -8.33
C GLN A 575 23.81 7.43 -7.52
N VAL A 576 23.76 6.37 -6.71
CA VAL A 576 22.57 6.05 -5.89
C VAL A 576 22.42 7.08 -4.78
N ALA A 577 23.52 7.50 -4.12
CA ALA A 577 23.50 8.54 -3.10
C ALA A 577 23.05 9.89 -3.70
N ARG A 578 23.55 10.25 -4.88
CA ARG A 578 23.13 11.48 -5.60
C ARG A 578 21.62 11.46 -5.94
N LEU A 579 21.08 10.32 -6.36
CA LEU A 579 19.65 10.19 -6.63
C LEU A 579 18.80 10.31 -5.36
N ARG A 580 19.29 9.86 -4.20
CA ARG A 580 18.61 10.07 -2.92
C ARG A 580 18.59 11.54 -2.53
N LEU A 581 19.71 12.25 -2.69
CA LEU A 581 19.78 13.70 -2.47
C LEU A 581 18.81 14.45 -3.39
N PHE A 582 18.77 14.08 -4.66
CA PHE A 582 17.82 14.67 -5.62
C PHE A 582 16.37 14.46 -5.20
N ALA A 583 16.00 13.25 -4.76
CA ALA A 583 14.64 12.97 -4.33
C ALA A 583 14.21 13.85 -3.12
N VAL A 584 15.13 14.10 -2.19
CA VAL A 584 14.90 15.02 -1.06
C VAL A 584 14.81 16.47 -1.53
N ALA A 585 15.72 16.90 -2.39
CA ALA A 585 15.75 18.26 -2.91
C ALA A 585 14.49 18.59 -3.75
N GLU A 586 14.02 17.63 -4.55
CA GLU A 586 12.80 17.80 -5.34
C GLU A 586 11.54 17.89 -4.44
N LEU A 587 11.49 17.11 -3.35
CA LEU A 587 10.43 17.22 -2.36
C LEU A 587 10.47 18.58 -1.63
N ASP A 588 11.65 19.08 -1.25
CA ASP A 588 11.82 20.41 -0.66
C ASP A 588 11.34 21.52 -1.62
N ARG A 589 11.69 21.41 -2.91
CA ARG A 589 11.24 22.34 -3.95
C ARG A 589 9.71 22.35 -4.10
N VAL A 590 9.08 21.17 -4.19
CA VAL A 590 7.62 21.04 -4.32
C VAL A 590 6.90 21.60 -3.09
N ASN A 591 7.42 21.33 -1.88
CA ASN A 591 6.85 21.86 -0.64
C ASN A 591 7.01 23.39 -0.54
N SER A 592 8.12 23.95 -1.02
CA SER A 592 8.33 25.40 -1.04
C SER A 592 7.35 26.13 -1.95
N LEU A 593 7.02 25.55 -3.11
CA LEU A 593 5.99 26.08 -3.99
C LEU A 593 4.61 26.09 -3.31
N ARG A 594 4.25 25.05 -2.57
CA ARG A 594 2.96 24.99 -1.84
C ARG A 594 2.87 25.99 -0.69
N ARG A 595 3.99 26.28 -0.01
CA ARG A 595 4.01 27.29 1.06
C ARG A 595 3.88 28.72 0.53
N SER A 596 4.20 28.95 -0.73
CA SER A 596 4.15 30.27 -1.37
C SER A 596 2.81 30.58 -2.04
N THR A 597 1.93 29.61 -2.21
CA THR A 597 0.57 29.73 -2.75
C THR A 597 -0.48 29.71 -1.64
#